data_9880465ed43e0856feb87729c53f0b2d
#
_entry.id   9880465ed43e0856feb87729c53f0b2d
#
_cell.length_a   1.000
_cell.length_b   1.000
_cell.length_c   1.000
_cell.angle_alpha   90.00
_cell.angle_beta   90.00
_cell.angle_gamma   90.00
#
_symmetry.space_group_name_H-M   'P 1'
#
loop_
_entity.id
_entity.type
_entity.pdbx_description
1 polymer ?
#
loop_
_entity_poly.entity_id
_entity_poly.type
_entity_poly.pdbx_seq_one_letter_code
_entity_poly.pdbx_strand_id
1 'polypeptide(L)'
;PIKKIREVAPFLISGMVYGWDFVYTPSDAARNVEEYFELTEKKVSDKELIGIKYSSPWIQDNRLNCWCEYTRTPMQIQNYYLWASIQNPTIQGQGFGSIALGFDGIVEATKDAVKKAVREHYRGQIKNKPKEITGSVLIRKQPLLGIDAGKYTIKLDFFLECGTIQYYTVF
;
A
#
# COMPACT_ATOMS: atom_id res chain seq x y z
N PRO A 1 9.37 -15.48 14.70
CA PRO A 1 9.20 -14.02 14.68
C PRO A 1 10.15 -13.34 13.69
N ILE A 2 11.45 -13.61 13.72
CA ILE A 2 12.48 -13.01 12.86
C ILE A 2 12.23 -13.30 11.36
N LYS A 3 11.79 -14.52 11.01
CA LYS A 3 11.45 -14.88 9.63
C LYS A 3 10.36 -13.94 9.08
N LYS A 4 9.35 -13.63 9.86
CA LYS A 4 8.25 -12.74 9.46
C LYS A 4 8.74 -11.30 9.20
N ILE A 5 9.66 -10.78 9.98
CA ILE A 5 10.25 -9.45 9.75
C ILE A 5 10.97 -9.41 8.40
N ARG A 6 11.67 -10.49 8.03
CA ARG A 6 12.37 -10.60 6.75
C ARG A 6 11.46 -10.75 5.53
N GLU A 7 10.20 -11.09 5.71
CA GLU A 7 9.17 -11.09 4.66
C GLU A 7 8.48 -9.73 4.57
N VAL A 8 8.16 -9.13 5.72
CA VAL A 8 7.42 -7.87 5.81
C VAL A 8 8.26 -6.65 5.41
N ALA A 9 9.53 -6.60 5.85
CA ALA A 9 10.37 -5.43 5.61
C ALA A 9 10.61 -5.16 4.11
N PRO A 10 11.00 -6.14 3.27
CA PRO A 10 11.14 -5.93 1.83
C PRO A 10 9.84 -5.45 1.18
N PHE A 11 8.69 -6.02 1.55
CA PHE A 11 7.40 -5.65 1.02
C PHE A 11 7.05 -4.17 1.32
N LEU A 12 7.20 -3.73 2.58
CA LEU A 12 6.90 -2.35 2.95
C LEU A 12 7.94 -1.37 2.39
N ILE A 13 9.22 -1.74 2.40
CA ILE A 13 10.30 -0.91 1.82
C ILE A 13 10.11 -0.77 0.31
N SER A 14 9.70 -1.83 -0.40
CA SER A 14 9.33 -1.76 -1.81
C SER A 14 8.24 -0.72 -2.04
N GLY A 15 7.19 -0.73 -1.22
CA GLY A 15 6.13 0.29 -1.24
C GLY A 15 6.61 1.72 -0.95
N MET A 16 7.70 1.88 -0.18
CA MET A 16 8.30 3.19 0.14
C MET A 16 9.28 3.70 -0.92
N VAL A 17 9.85 2.80 -1.72
CA VAL A 17 10.91 3.13 -2.70
C VAL A 17 10.35 3.17 -4.11
N TYR A 18 9.56 2.18 -4.49
CA TYR A 18 9.04 2.00 -5.85
C TYR A 18 7.54 2.23 -5.93
N GLY A 19 6.82 1.99 -4.84
CA GLY A 19 5.38 2.04 -4.80
C GLY A 19 4.71 0.77 -5.33
N TRP A 20 3.39 0.82 -5.39
CA TRP A 20 2.53 -0.25 -5.88
C TRP A 20 1.54 0.29 -6.90
N ASP A 21 1.21 -0.54 -7.88
CA ASP A 21 0.13 -0.25 -8.81
C ASP A 21 -1.19 -0.84 -8.29
N PHE A 22 -2.30 -0.17 -8.57
CA PHE A 22 -3.61 -0.68 -8.19
C PHE A 22 -4.61 -0.65 -9.35
N VAL A 23 -5.56 -1.58 -9.25
CA VAL A 23 -6.78 -1.62 -10.07
C VAL A 23 -7.97 -1.63 -9.10
N TYR A 24 -8.89 -0.71 -9.27
CA TYR A 24 -10.08 -0.58 -8.45
C TYR A 24 -11.34 -0.55 -9.28
N THR A 25 -12.25 -1.50 -9.05
CA THR A 25 -13.60 -1.53 -9.62
C THR A 25 -14.59 -1.24 -8.49
N PRO A 26 -15.26 -0.09 -8.47
CA PRO A 26 -16.29 0.20 -7.48
C PRO A 26 -17.49 -0.75 -7.62
N SER A 27 -18.11 -1.13 -6.49
CA SER A 27 -19.35 -1.88 -6.53
C SER A 27 -20.47 -1.09 -7.19
N ASP A 28 -21.24 -1.74 -8.07
CA ASP A 28 -22.41 -1.15 -8.73
C ASP A 28 -23.57 -2.14 -8.72
N ALA A 29 -24.49 -1.96 -7.76
CA ALA A 29 -25.66 -2.82 -7.63
C ALA A 29 -26.60 -2.79 -8.84
N ALA A 30 -26.72 -1.63 -9.51
CA ALA A 30 -27.56 -1.50 -10.68
C ALA A 30 -27.04 -2.30 -11.88
N ARG A 31 -25.74 -2.54 -11.93
CA ARG A 31 -25.06 -3.33 -12.99
C ARG A 31 -24.62 -4.71 -12.52
N ASN A 32 -24.97 -5.10 -11.29
CA ASN A 32 -24.56 -6.36 -10.65
C ASN A 32 -23.03 -6.55 -10.67
N VAL A 33 -22.28 -5.46 -10.36
CA VAL A 33 -20.81 -5.47 -10.28
C VAL A 33 -20.40 -5.47 -8.81
N GLU A 34 -19.59 -6.45 -8.42
CA GLU A 34 -18.98 -6.51 -7.09
C GLU A 34 -17.74 -5.62 -7.00
N GLU A 35 -17.43 -5.14 -5.79
CA GLU A 35 -16.22 -4.37 -5.55
C GLU A 35 -14.97 -5.25 -5.73
N TYR A 36 -14.04 -4.80 -6.57
CA TYR A 36 -12.76 -5.47 -6.79
C TYR A 36 -11.61 -4.52 -6.54
N PHE A 37 -10.57 -5.00 -5.90
CA PHE A 37 -9.34 -4.25 -5.68
C PHE A 37 -8.11 -5.16 -5.78
N GLU A 38 -7.18 -4.77 -6.62
CA GLU A 38 -5.88 -5.42 -6.76
C GLU A 38 -4.77 -4.42 -6.44
N LEU A 39 -3.75 -4.88 -5.73
CA LEU A 39 -2.54 -4.13 -5.44
C LEU A 39 -1.35 -4.99 -5.86
N THR A 40 -0.53 -4.47 -6.76
CA THR A 40 0.62 -5.18 -7.33
C THR A 40 1.90 -4.41 -7.05
N GLU A 41 2.92 -5.09 -6.53
CA GLU A 41 4.25 -4.48 -6.39
C GLU A 41 4.81 -4.15 -7.78
N LYS A 42 5.38 -2.95 -7.93
CA LYS A 42 6.13 -2.62 -9.14
C LYS A 42 7.30 -3.57 -9.25
N LYS A 43 7.42 -4.25 -10.39
CA LYS A 43 8.51 -5.18 -10.66
C LYS A 43 9.84 -4.44 -10.61
N VAL A 44 10.62 -4.77 -9.62
CA VAL A 44 12.00 -4.32 -9.46
C VAL A 44 12.89 -5.52 -9.66
N SER A 45 14.08 -5.34 -10.21
CA SER A 45 15.03 -6.43 -10.25
C SER A 45 15.38 -6.85 -8.81
N ASP A 46 15.36 -8.15 -8.51
CA ASP A 46 15.60 -8.73 -7.18
C ASP A 46 16.91 -8.24 -6.50
N LYS A 47 17.77 -7.57 -7.24
CA LYS A 47 19.06 -7.05 -6.77
C LYS A 47 18.96 -5.70 -6.05
N GLU A 48 17.85 -4.97 -6.17
CA GLU A 48 17.79 -3.58 -5.72
C GLU A 48 17.40 -3.39 -4.25
N LEU A 49 16.83 -4.41 -3.60
CA LEU A 49 16.51 -4.40 -2.16
C LEU A 49 17.49 -5.21 -1.28
N ILE A 50 18.62 -5.64 -1.83
CA ILE A 50 19.62 -6.46 -1.11
C ILE A 50 20.28 -5.71 0.07
N GLY A 51 20.14 -4.41 0.15
CA GLY A 51 20.79 -3.57 1.17
C GLY A 51 19.98 -3.35 2.45
N ILE A 52 18.93 -4.11 2.73
CA ILE A 52 18.16 -3.92 3.96
C ILE A 52 18.97 -4.39 5.17
N LYS A 53 19.24 -3.48 6.09
CA LYS A 53 19.91 -3.74 7.36
C LYS A 53 18.87 -3.95 8.46
N TYR A 54 19.09 -4.96 9.27
CA TYR A 54 18.24 -5.28 10.41
C TYR A 54 19.02 -5.07 11.70
N SER A 55 18.49 -4.30 12.62
CA SER A 55 19.07 -4.17 13.96
C SER A 55 18.76 -5.41 14.80
N SER A 56 19.45 -5.52 15.95
CA SER A 56 19.09 -6.53 16.94
C SER A 56 17.63 -6.33 17.39
N PRO A 57 16.79 -7.37 17.34
CA PRO A 57 15.41 -7.24 17.76
C PRO A 57 15.32 -7.06 19.29
N TRP A 58 14.32 -6.31 19.73
CA TRP A 58 14.00 -6.13 21.15
C TRP A 58 12.51 -6.40 21.41
N ILE A 59 12.17 -6.72 22.65
CA ILE A 59 10.79 -6.93 23.07
C ILE A 59 10.35 -5.71 23.87
N GLN A 60 9.24 -5.13 23.44
CA GLN A 60 8.56 -4.03 24.13
C GLN A 60 7.05 -4.28 24.07
N ASP A 61 6.35 -4.14 25.20
CA ASP A 61 4.91 -4.36 25.33
C ASP A 61 4.45 -5.73 24.76
N ASN A 62 5.22 -6.77 25.08
CA ASN A 62 5.03 -8.15 24.58
C ASN A 62 5.06 -8.27 23.03
N ARG A 63 5.70 -7.33 22.35
CA ARG A 63 5.88 -7.30 20.89
C ARG A 63 7.35 -7.34 20.54
N LEU A 64 7.67 -8.12 19.50
CA LEU A 64 9.01 -8.12 18.91
C LEU A 64 9.13 -6.94 17.94
N ASN A 65 10.09 -6.07 18.21
CA ASN A 65 10.42 -4.91 17.40
C ASN A 65 11.80 -5.09 16.76
N CYS A 66 12.00 -4.50 15.61
CA CYS A 66 13.27 -4.48 14.89
C CYS A 66 13.32 -3.24 13.99
N TRP A 67 14.42 -2.53 13.99
CA TRP A 67 14.65 -1.51 12.99
C TRP A 67 15.09 -2.16 11.68
N CYS A 68 14.42 -1.77 10.61
CA CYS A 68 14.79 -2.17 9.24
C CYS A 68 15.18 -0.91 8.48
N GLU A 69 16.44 -0.82 8.07
CA GLU A 69 16.99 0.36 7.40
C GLU A 69 17.36 0.03 5.97
N TYR A 70 17.00 0.93 5.06
CA TYR A 70 17.36 0.87 3.66
C TYR A 70 17.87 2.23 3.18
N THR A 71 19.03 2.25 2.54
CA THR A 71 19.60 3.48 1.99
C THR A 71 19.21 3.62 0.53
N ARG A 72 18.42 4.66 0.23
CA ARG A 72 18.01 4.96 -1.14
C ARG A 72 19.19 5.39 -2.00
N THR A 73 19.20 4.95 -3.25
CA THR A 73 20.12 5.45 -4.28
C THR A 73 19.75 6.87 -4.69
N PRO A 74 20.65 7.64 -5.32
CA PRO A 74 20.32 8.98 -5.85
C PRO A 74 19.11 8.98 -6.78
N MET A 75 18.97 7.97 -7.64
CA MET A 75 17.83 7.82 -8.55
C MET A 75 16.51 7.59 -7.77
N GLN A 76 16.53 6.77 -6.74
CA GLN A 76 15.35 6.53 -5.90
C GLN A 76 14.96 7.78 -5.09
N ILE A 77 15.95 8.61 -4.69
CA ILE A 77 15.69 9.89 -4.05
C ILE A 77 15.02 10.85 -5.04
N GLN A 78 15.51 10.94 -6.28
CA GLN A 78 14.88 11.76 -7.32
C GLN A 78 13.45 11.30 -7.60
N ASN A 79 13.22 9.99 -7.70
CA ASN A 79 11.88 9.43 -7.88
C ASN A 79 10.93 9.82 -6.73
N TYR A 80 11.42 9.79 -5.50
CA TYR A 80 10.62 10.24 -4.35
C TYR A 80 10.22 11.72 -4.47
N TYR A 81 11.11 12.60 -4.94
CA TYR A 81 10.79 14.01 -5.15
C TYR A 81 9.78 14.22 -6.29
N LEU A 82 9.81 13.41 -7.33
CA LEU A 82 8.78 13.42 -8.37
C LEU A 82 7.41 13.06 -7.80
N TRP A 83 7.34 12.03 -6.95
CA TRP A 83 6.12 11.66 -6.25
C TRP A 83 5.63 12.74 -5.28
N ALA A 84 6.53 13.44 -4.62
CA ALA A 84 6.22 14.54 -3.71
C ALA A 84 5.78 15.83 -4.43
N SER A 85 5.65 15.80 -5.75
CA SER A 85 5.16 16.94 -6.52
C SER A 85 3.71 17.29 -6.18
N ILE A 86 3.32 18.54 -6.43
CA ILE A 86 1.97 19.04 -6.16
C ILE A 86 0.86 18.29 -6.92
N GLN A 87 1.21 17.56 -7.97
CA GLN A 87 0.27 16.79 -8.79
C GLN A 87 -0.24 15.53 -8.09
N ASN A 88 0.52 14.99 -7.14
CA ASN A 88 0.19 13.77 -6.45
C ASN A 88 -0.40 14.08 -5.06
N PRO A 89 -1.72 13.95 -4.86
CA PRO A 89 -2.32 14.15 -3.56
C PRO A 89 -1.79 13.14 -2.55
N THR A 90 -1.77 13.54 -1.28
CA THR A 90 -1.48 12.64 -0.17
C THR A 90 -2.76 12.15 0.46
N ILE A 91 -2.87 10.84 0.63
CA ILE A 91 -4.02 10.20 1.25
C ILE A 91 -3.57 9.22 2.34
N GLN A 92 -4.47 8.92 3.26
CA GLN A 92 -4.20 8.04 4.38
C GLN A 92 -5.24 6.94 4.44
N GLY A 93 -4.81 5.75 4.82
CA GLY A 93 -5.69 4.61 5.00
C GLY A 93 -5.32 3.75 6.18
N GLN A 94 -6.32 3.08 6.74
CA GLN A 94 -6.14 2.05 7.74
C GLN A 94 -6.84 0.79 7.27
N GLY A 95 -6.11 -0.32 7.34
CA GLY A 95 -6.62 -1.62 6.91
C GLY A 95 -6.41 -2.70 7.96
N PHE A 96 -7.11 -3.80 7.76
CA PHE A 96 -7.13 -4.94 8.65
C PHE A 96 -6.92 -6.24 7.87
N GLY A 97 -6.21 -7.19 8.48
CA GLY A 97 -6.00 -8.52 7.90
C GLY A 97 -5.93 -9.59 8.96
N SER A 98 -6.12 -10.84 8.57
CA SER A 98 -6.13 -11.97 9.50
C SER A 98 -4.74 -12.31 10.01
N ILE A 99 -4.56 -12.42 11.34
CA ILE A 99 -3.29 -12.91 11.93
C ILE A 99 -3.01 -14.37 11.59
N ALA A 100 -4.05 -15.15 11.31
CA ALA A 100 -3.91 -16.57 10.97
C ALA A 100 -3.17 -16.78 9.64
N LEU A 101 -3.23 -15.80 8.74
CA LEU A 101 -2.59 -15.84 7.43
C LEU A 101 -1.10 -15.41 7.48
N GLY A 102 -0.60 -15.00 8.64
CA GLY A 102 0.81 -14.62 8.75
C GLY A 102 1.17 -13.42 7.87
N PHE A 103 2.13 -13.58 6.96
CA PHE A 103 2.55 -12.50 6.04
C PHE A 103 1.41 -12.08 5.11
N ASP A 104 0.65 -13.01 4.57
CA ASP A 104 -0.49 -12.73 3.68
C ASP A 104 -1.55 -11.86 4.38
N GLY A 105 -1.74 -12.03 5.69
CA GLY A 105 -2.62 -11.16 6.47
C GLY A 105 -2.13 -9.72 6.57
N ILE A 106 -0.82 -9.48 6.53
CA ILE A 106 -0.25 -8.12 6.44
C ILE A 106 -0.45 -7.54 5.05
N VAL A 107 -0.30 -8.36 4.01
CA VAL A 107 -0.62 -7.97 2.62
C VAL A 107 -2.10 -7.63 2.49
N GLU A 108 -3.00 -8.43 3.07
CA GLU A 108 -4.44 -8.13 3.13
C GLU A 108 -4.73 -6.79 3.83
N ALA A 109 -4.12 -6.55 5.01
CA ALA A 109 -4.28 -5.30 5.74
C ALA A 109 -3.81 -4.11 4.90
N THR A 110 -2.71 -4.26 4.18
CA THR A 110 -2.17 -3.24 3.27
C THR A 110 -3.12 -2.97 2.11
N LYS A 111 -3.61 -4.00 1.44
CA LYS A 111 -4.62 -3.88 0.36
C LYS A 111 -5.88 -3.19 0.85
N ASP A 112 -6.37 -3.56 2.02
CA ASP A 112 -7.56 -2.96 2.62
C ASP A 112 -7.35 -1.47 2.96
N ALA A 113 -6.18 -1.10 3.48
CA ALA A 113 -5.82 0.29 3.76
C ALA A 113 -5.80 1.14 2.49
N VAL A 114 -5.12 0.67 1.44
CA VAL A 114 -5.02 1.38 0.16
C VAL A 114 -6.39 1.47 -0.51
N LYS A 115 -7.14 0.35 -0.57
CA LYS A 115 -8.50 0.32 -1.13
C LYS A 115 -9.42 1.35 -0.49
N LYS A 116 -9.46 1.41 0.84
CA LYS A 116 -10.32 2.36 1.58
C LYS A 116 -9.95 3.81 1.29
N ALA A 117 -8.66 4.12 1.28
CA ALA A 117 -8.17 5.46 1.00
C ALA A 117 -8.45 5.88 -0.46
N VAL A 118 -8.20 5.02 -1.43
CA VAL A 118 -8.50 5.24 -2.85
C VAL A 118 -10.00 5.43 -3.05
N ARG A 119 -10.83 4.57 -2.46
CA ARG A 119 -12.29 4.68 -2.53
C ARG A 119 -12.78 6.03 -1.97
N GLU A 120 -12.30 6.45 -0.82
CA GLU A 120 -12.71 7.70 -0.20
C GLU A 120 -12.26 8.91 -1.02
N HIS A 121 -11.04 8.89 -1.55
CA HIS A 121 -10.51 9.93 -2.41
C HIS A 121 -11.40 10.14 -3.66
N TYR A 122 -11.71 9.07 -4.38
CA TYR A 122 -12.51 9.16 -5.61
C TYR A 122 -14.00 9.40 -5.36
N ARG A 123 -14.54 8.95 -4.23
CA ARG A 123 -15.94 9.17 -3.86
C ARG A 123 -16.32 10.64 -3.83
N GLY A 124 -15.42 11.51 -3.39
CA GLY A 124 -15.62 12.96 -3.38
C GLY A 124 -15.48 13.66 -4.73
N GLN A 125 -14.83 13.01 -5.70
CA GLN A 125 -14.44 13.62 -6.97
C GLN A 125 -15.27 13.14 -8.17
N ILE A 126 -15.75 11.91 -8.14
CA ILE A 126 -16.41 11.26 -9.27
C ILE A 126 -17.91 11.15 -9.00
N LYS A 127 -18.73 11.85 -9.83
CA LYS A 127 -20.20 11.83 -9.70
C LYS A 127 -20.81 10.50 -10.15
N ASN A 128 -20.31 9.95 -11.26
CA ASN A 128 -20.81 8.71 -11.83
C ASN A 128 -19.82 7.58 -11.55
N LYS A 129 -20.30 6.42 -11.08
CA LYS A 129 -19.44 5.26 -10.82
C LYS A 129 -18.69 4.85 -12.09
N PRO A 130 -17.35 4.85 -12.09
CA PRO A 130 -16.59 4.37 -13.22
C PRO A 130 -16.64 2.83 -13.27
N LYS A 131 -16.28 2.29 -14.43
CA LYS A 131 -16.09 0.86 -14.60
C LYS A 131 -14.83 0.40 -13.86
N GLU A 132 -13.75 1.18 -13.99
CA GLU A 132 -12.44 0.84 -13.43
C GLU A 132 -11.61 2.11 -13.21
N ILE A 133 -10.81 2.10 -12.16
CA ILE A 133 -9.81 3.12 -11.87
C ILE A 133 -8.48 2.42 -11.70
N THR A 134 -7.48 2.88 -12.43
CA THR A 134 -6.08 2.43 -12.25
C THR A 134 -5.23 3.57 -11.74
N GLY A 135 -4.16 3.25 -11.05
CA GLY A 135 -3.21 4.23 -10.56
C GLY A 135 -2.08 3.57 -9.80
N SER A 136 -1.28 4.40 -9.16
CA SER A 136 -0.16 3.95 -8.35
C SER A 136 -0.13 4.68 -7.01
N VAL A 137 0.47 4.05 -6.01
CA VAL A 137 0.69 4.64 -4.68
C VAL A 137 2.14 4.46 -4.26
N LEU A 138 2.70 5.45 -3.56
CA LEU A 138 4.02 5.37 -2.93
C LEU A 138 3.88 5.72 -1.45
N ILE A 139 4.33 4.83 -0.58
CA ILE A 139 4.31 5.09 0.87
C ILE A 139 5.23 6.27 1.17
N ARG A 140 4.67 7.31 1.80
CA ARG A 140 5.37 8.57 2.12
C ARG A 140 6.06 8.53 3.47
N LYS A 141 5.36 8.01 4.47
CA LYS A 141 5.84 7.94 5.86
C LYS A 141 5.99 6.50 6.30
N GLN A 142 6.71 6.30 7.38
CA GLN A 142 6.85 4.99 8.01
C GLN A 142 5.48 4.36 8.28
N PRO A 143 5.21 3.13 7.77
CA PRO A 143 4.00 2.40 8.09
C PRO A 143 3.89 2.10 9.58
N LEU A 144 2.68 2.23 10.12
CA LEU A 144 2.38 1.83 11.49
C LEU A 144 1.67 0.48 11.46
N LEU A 145 2.43 -0.58 11.72
CA LEU A 145 1.93 -1.96 11.79
C LEU A 145 1.68 -2.34 13.25
N GLY A 146 0.52 -2.91 13.53
CA GLY A 146 0.13 -3.38 14.86
C GLY A 146 -0.77 -4.61 14.81
N ILE A 147 -1.20 -5.03 15.98
CA ILE A 147 -2.23 -6.06 16.16
C ILE A 147 -3.28 -5.47 17.09
N ASP A 148 -4.52 -5.53 16.66
CA ASP A 148 -5.67 -5.08 17.45
C ASP A 148 -6.83 -6.07 17.27
N ALA A 149 -7.49 -6.44 18.38
CA ALA A 149 -8.60 -7.38 18.41
C ALA A 149 -8.37 -8.66 17.57
N GLY A 150 -7.15 -9.23 17.63
CA GLY A 150 -6.80 -10.44 16.90
C GLY A 150 -6.63 -10.28 15.38
N LYS A 151 -6.47 -9.05 14.90
CA LYS A 151 -6.19 -8.74 13.49
C LYS A 151 -4.92 -7.92 13.35
N TYR A 152 -4.20 -8.10 12.24
CA TYR A 152 -3.22 -7.12 11.84
C TYR A 152 -3.91 -5.81 11.50
N THR A 153 -3.32 -4.71 11.95
CA THR A 153 -3.73 -3.36 11.57
C THR A 153 -2.55 -2.67 10.93
N ILE A 154 -2.78 -1.97 9.83
CA ILE A 154 -1.77 -1.13 9.22
C ILE A 154 -2.34 0.26 8.95
N LYS A 155 -1.58 1.30 9.31
CA LYS A 155 -1.87 2.68 8.92
C LYS A 155 -0.82 3.12 7.93
N LEU A 156 -1.26 3.65 6.80
CA LEU A 156 -0.43 4.12 5.71
C LEU A 156 -0.72 5.57 5.40
N ASP A 157 0.35 6.31 5.12
CA ASP A 157 0.33 7.65 4.57
C ASP A 157 1.09 7.59 3.24
N PHE A 158 0.44 7.89 2.12
CA PHE A 158 1.02 7.69 0.80
C PHE A 158 0.62 8.76 -0.21
N PHE A 159 1.45 8.94 -1.24
CA PHE A 159 1.13 9.69 -2.42
C PHE A 159 0.26 8.84 -3.35
N LEU A 160 -0.70 9.47 -4.00
CA LEU A 160 -1.56 8.85 -5.00
C LEU A 160 -1.26 9.46 -6.37
N GLU A 161 -0.82 8.64 -7.31
CA GLU A 161 -0.75 8.98 -8.73
C GLU A 161 -2.01 8.44 -9.40
N CYS A 162 -2.86 9.35 -9.85
CA CYS A 162 -4.07 9.01 -10.58
C CYS A 162 -3.70 8.56 -12.00
N GLY A 163 -4.04 7.32 -12.35
CA GLY A 163 -3.87 6.78 -13.68
C GLY A 163 -5.14 6.99 -14.54
N THR A 164 -5.67 5.91 -15.10
CA THR A 164 -6.81 5.96 -16.00
C THR A 164 -8.13 5.73 -15.25
N ILE A 165 -9.16 6.52 -15.57
CA ILE A 165 -10.53 6.29 -15.14
C ILE A 165 -11.34 5.88 -16.36
N GLN A 166 -11.80 4.63 -16.37
CA GLN A 166 -12.65 4.09 -17.42
C GLN A 166 -14.12 4.20 -17.01
N TYR A 167 -14.95 4.71 -17.90
CA TYR A 167 -16.40 4.77 -17.69
C TYR A 167 -17.12 3.71 -18.50
N TYR A 168 -18.33 3.36 -18.09
CA TYR A 168 -19.21 2.53 -18.90
C TYR A 168 -19.62 3.30 -20.14
N THR A 169 -19.54 2.67 -21.31
CA THR A 169 -20.11 3.21 -22.55
C THR A 169 -21.63 3.17 -22.46
N VAL A 170 -22.27 4.31 -22.66
CA VAL A 170 -23.73 4.39 -22.83
C VAL A 170 -23.99 4.12 -24.31
N PHE A 171 -24.66 3.01 -24.61
CA PHE A 171 -25.20 2.72 -25.93
C PHE A 171 -26.62 3.23 -26.02
#